data_cedaf1d074dc013adc8ccbcee2e4df3e
#
_entry.id   cedaf1d074dc013adc8ccbcee2e4df3e
#
_cell.length_a   1.000
_cell.length_b   1.000
_cell.length_c   1.000
_cell.angle_alpha   90.00
_cell.angle_beta   90.00
_cell.angle_gamma   90.00
#
_symmetry.space_group_name_H-M   'P 1'
#
loop_
_entity.id
_entity.type
_entity.pdbx_description
1 polymer ?
#
loop_
_entity_poly.entity_id
_entity_poly.type
_entity_poly.pdbx_seq_one_letter_code
_entity_poly.pdbx_strand_id
1 'polypeptide(L)'
;MNQSKLDLLREALPYIQKFKGKTFVVKFSGKVTEDRENLLSLTEELALLHQVGIRLCVIHGGGKQLTQLADQLGVAQTVIEGRRVTDDDTLELAKMIFAGKINTDILAALRNRGIEAVGLSGIDGDVVKAVRRPPKEITNRQTGATETVDFGHVGDVVEINARLLNLLLENDYLPVISSLGADDEGR
;
A
#
# COMPACT_ATOMS: atom_id res chain seq x y z
N MET A 1 -39.98 6.06 1.31
CA MET A 1 -38.76 5.56 0.64
C MET A 1 -39.07 5.37 -0.82
N ASN A 2 -38.28 5.92 -1.74
CA ASN A 2 -38.64 5.90 -3.18
C ASN A 2 -38.44 4.48 -3.76
N GLN A 3 -39.37 3.97 -4.57
CA GLN A 3 -39.35 2.61 -5.16
C GLN A 3 -37.99 2.28 -5.80
N SER A 4 -37.39 3.25 -6.51
CA SER A 4 -36.07 3.09 -7.15
C SER A 4 -34.91 2.81 -6.18
N LYS A 5 -34.96 3.33 -4.94
CA LYS A 5 -33.93 3.07 -3.91
C LYS A 5 -34.05 1.65 -3.34
N LEU A 6 -35.29 1.14 -3.25
CA LEU A 6 -35.51 -0.26 -2.85
C LEU A 6 -35.03 -1.25 -3.90
N ASP A 7 -35.21 -0.93 -5.16
CA ASP A 7 -34.78 -1.79 -6.25
C ASP A 7 -33.27 -1.86 -6.34
N LEU A 8 -32.55 -0.74 -6.16
CA LEU A 8 -31.08 -0.72 -6.04
C LEU A 8 -30.56 -1.56 -4.86
N LEU A 9 -31.22 -1.49 -3.70
CA LEU A 9 -30.86 -2.33 -2.55
C LEU A 9 -31.09 -3.81 -2.83
N ARG A 10 -32.19 -4.17 -3.53
CA ARG A 10 -32.45 -5.55 -3.93
C ARG A 10 -31.39 -6.10 -4.90
N GLU A 11 -30.92 -5.28 -5.84
CA GLU A 11 -29.82 -5.62 -6.74
C GLU A 11 -28.48 -5.80 -6.01
N ALA A 12 -28.16 -4.95 -5.02
CA ALA A 12 -26.92 -5.03 -4.25
C ALA A 12 -26.89 -6.21 -3.26
N LEU A 13 -28.06 -6.60 -2.72
CA LEU A 13 -28.15 -7.56 -1.62
C LEU A 13 -27.47 -8.92 -1.91
N PRO A 14 -27.61 -9.55 -3.08
CA PRO A 14 -26.93 -10.81 -3.40
C PRO A 14 -25.39 -10.68 -3.36
N TYR A 15 -24.86 -9.54 -3.78
CA TYR A 15 -23.41 -9.28 -3.74
C TYR A 15 -22.93 -9.07 -2.31
N ILE A 16 -23.68 -8.31 -1.51
CA ILE A 16 -23.38 -8.12 -0.09
C ILE A 16 -23.36 -9.48 0.63
N GLN A 17 -24.38 -10.31 0.43
CA GLN A 17 -24.46 -11.64 1.02
C GLN A 17 -23.30 -12.56 0.58
N LYS A 18 -22.91 -12.49 -0.70
CA LYS A 18 -21.82 -13.29 -1.26
C LYS A 18 -20.47 -12.94 -0.66
N PHE A 19 -20.22 -11.67 -0.39
CA PHE A 19 -18.90 -11.14 0.01
C PHE A 19 -18.79 -10.84 1.50
N LYS A 20 -19.89 -10.79 2.24
CA LYS A 20 -19.89 -10.60 3.69
C LYS A 20 -18.97 -11.61 4.37
N GLY A 21 -18.07 -11.12 5.23
CA GLY A 21 -17.07 -11.92 5.94
C GLY A 21 -15.88 -12.38 5.09
N LYS A 22 -15.86 -12.06 3.78
CA LYS A 22 -14.68 -12.30 2.95
C LYS A 22 -13.65 -11.21 3.16
N THR A 23 -12.36 -11.54 2.96
CA THR A 23 -11.27 -10.58 3.02
C THR A 23 -10.92 -10.12 1.61
N PHE A 24 -10.93 -8.81 1.39
CA PHE A 24 -10.44 -8.19 0.17
C PHE A 24 -9.12 -7.48 0.45
N VAL A 25 -8.14 -7.71 -0.42
CA VAL A 25 -6.88 -6.97 -0.43
C VAL A 25 -6.97 -5.88 -1.49
N VAL A 26 -6.92 -4.63 -1.05
CA VAL A 26 -7.02 -3.45 -1.93
C VAL A 26 -5.65 -2.78 -2.01
N LYS A 27 -5.05 -2.81 -3.20
CA LYS A 27 -3.77 -2.16 -3.44
C LYS A 27 -3.95 -0.93 -4.33
N PHE A 28 -3.42 0.20 -3.89
CA PHE A 28 -3.41 1.41 -4.72
C PHE A 28 -2.03 2.09 -4.74
N SER A 29 -1.80 2.88 -5.78
CA SER A 29 -0.56 3.64 -5.93
C SER A 29 -0.63 4.95 -5.16
N GLY A 30 0.53 5.53 -4.84
CA GLY A 30 0.62 6.85 -4.21
C GLY A 30 -0.10 7.98 -4.97
N LYS A 31 -0.41 7.79 -6.26
CA LYS A 31 -1.17 8.79 -7.03
C LYS A 31 -2.55 9.09 -6.43
N VAL A 32 -3.20 8.10 -5.83
CA VAL A 32 -4.52 8.28 -5.19
C VAL A 32 -4.42 9.15 -3.94
N THR A 33 -3.31 9.02 -3.18
CA THR A 33 -3.10 9.77 -1.94
C THR A 33 -2.42 11.14 -2.14
N GLU A 34 -2.09 11.47 -3.38
CA GLU A 34 -1.51 12.78 -3.72
C GLU A 34 -2.55 13.89 -3.67
N ASP A 35 -3.75 13.59 -4.13
CA ASP A 35 -4.90 14.47 -4.12
C ASP A 35 -5.83 14.12 -2.96
N ARG A 36 -6.17 15.13 -2.16
CA ARG A 36 -7.05 14.95 -1.00
C ARG A 36 -8.47 14.52 -1.41
N GLU A 37 -8.99 14.99 -2.52
CA GLU A 37 -10.33 14.62 -2.99
C GLU A 37 -10.36 13.14 -3.40
N ASN A 38 -9.34 12.68 -4.13
CA ASN A 38 -9.20 11.28 -4.49
C ASN A 38 -9.05 10.36 -3.27
N LEU A 39 -8.28 10.79 -2.25
CA LEU A 39 -8.14 10.05 -1.01
C LEU A 39 -9.47 9.95 -0.26
N LEU A 40 -10.23 11.05 -0.17
CA LEU A 40 -11.54 11.08 0.49
C LEU A 40 -12.56 10.20 -0.26
N SER A 41 -12.58 10.22 -1.58
CA SER A 41 -13.44 9.35 -2.39
C SER A 41 -13.08 7.88 -2.19
N LEU A 42 -11.79 7.52 -2.26
CA LEU A 42 -11.36 6.14 -2.00
C LEU A 42 -11.76 5.66 -0.61
N THR A 43 -11.54 6.49 0.43
CA THR A 43 -11.87 6.09 1.80
C THR A 43 -13.38 5.98 2.04
N GLU A 44 -14.21 6.70 1.28
CA GLU A 44 -15.66 6.52 1.27
C GLU A 44 -16.07 5.16 0.72
N GLU A 45 -15.48 4.74 -0.41
CA GLU A 45 -15.71 3.42 -0.99
C GLU A 45 -15.23 2.29 -0.06
N LEU A 46 -14.05 2.44 0.56
CA LEU A 46 -13.54 1.48 1.54
C LEU A 46 -14.47 1.39 2.76
N ALA A 47 -14.97 2.52 3.24
CA ALA A 47 -15.90 2.57 4.36
C ALA A 47 -17.22 1.84 4.02
N LEU A 48 -17.75 2.05 2.82
CA LEU A 48 -18.94 1.35 2.36
C LEU A 48 -18.73 -0.17 2.36
N LEU A 49 -17.63 -0.65 1.79
CA LEU A 49 -17.31 -2.09 1.75
C LEU A 49 -17.15 -2.66 3.17
N HIS A 50 -16.48 -1.94 4.05
CA HIS A 50 -16.32 -2.35 5.44
C HIS A 50 -17.66 -2.42 6.19
N GLN A 51 -18.52 -1.40 6.03
CA GLN A 51 -19.84 -1.34 6.68
C GLN A 51 -20.80 -2.44 6.24
N VAL A 52 -20.68 -2.95 5.02
CA VAL A 52 -21.46 -4.12 4.57
C VAL A 52 -20.86 -5.47 5.01
N GLY A 53 -19.80 -5.44 5.83
CA GLY A 53 -19.20 -6.60 6.47
C GLY A 53 -18.13 -7.32 5.64
N ILE A 54 -17.53 -6.63 4.67
CA ILE A 54 -16.35 -7.12 3.96
C ILE A 54 -15.11 -6.72 4.78
N ARG A 55 -14.23 -7.67 5.09
CA ARG A 55 -12.95 -7.41 5.74
C ARG A 55 -11.98 -6.83 4.74
N LEU A 56 -11.34 -5.72 5.06
CA LEU A 56 -10.43 -5.03 4.14
C LEU A 56 -9.00 -5.04 4.68
N CYS A 57 -8.05 -5.37 3.81
CA CYS A 57 -6.62 -5.15 4.01
C CYS A 57 -6.13 -4.22 2.91
N VAL A 58 -5.63 -3.05 3.28
CA VAL A 58 -5.19 -2.02 2.34
C VAL A 58 -3.66 -2.03 2.22
N ILE A 59 -3.16 -1.99 0.99
CA ILE A 59 -1.73 -1.85 0.70
C ILE A 59 -1.51 -0.61 -0.15
N HIS A 60 -0.59 0.26 0.25
CA HIS A 60 -0.29 1.46 -0.50
C HIS A 60 1.19 1.60 -0.84
N GLY A 61 1.47 2.27 -1.94
CA GLY A 61 2.80 2.78 -2.28
C GLY A 61 2.85 4.30 -2.14
N GLY A 62 3.94 4.91 -2.61
CA GLY A 62 4.15 6.35 -2.48
C GLY A 62 5.29 6.88 -3.36
N GLY A 63 5.56 6.21 -4.49
CA GLY A 63 6.74 6.51 -5.30
C GLY A 63 6.82 7.96 -5.80
N LYS A 64 5.67 8.61 -6.09
CA LYS A 64 5.64 10.00 -6.53
C LYS A 64 5.92 10.96 -5.37
N GLN A 65 5.31 10.73 -4.21
CA GLN A 65 5.56 11.52 -3.01
C GLN A 65 7.02 11.36 -2.53
N LEU A 66 7.59 10.17 -2.69
CA LEU A 66 9.01 9.93 -2.42
C LEU A 66 9.89 10.78 -3.34
N THR A 67 9.59 10.85 -4.64
CA THR A 67 10.31 11.73 -5.58
C THR A 67 10.20 13.20 -5.15
N GLN A 68 9.00 13.67 -4.84
CA GLN A 68 8.78 15.06 -4.39
C GLN A 68 9.57 15.39 -3.11
N LEU A 69 9.59 14.46 -2.14
CA LEU A 69 10.36 14.67 -0.91
C LEU A 69 11.87 14.69 -1.20
N ALA A 70 12.36 13.78 -2.04
CA ALA A 70 13.77 13.75 -2.44
C ALA A 70 14.21 15.05 -3.13
N ASP A 71 13.38 15.55 -4.06
CA ASP A 71 13.63 16.82 -4.75
C ASP A 71 13.68 18.01 -3.76
N GLN A 72 12.77 18.06 -2.78
CA GLN A 72 12.74 19.08 -1.75
C GLN A 72 13.98 19.07 -0.84
N LEU A 73 14.52 17.88 -0.56
CA LEU A 73 15.69 17.70 0.31
C LEU A 73 17.02 17.65 -0.46
N GLY A 74 16.98 17.76 -1.79
CA GLY A 74 18.17 17.72 -2.63
C GLY A 74 18.82 16.34 -2.73
N VAL A 75 18.06 15.26 -2.47
CA VAL A 75 18.54 13.87 -2.59
C VAL A 75 18.36 13.40 -4.04
N ALA A 76 19.47 13.09 -4.69
CA ALA A 76 19.47 12.61 -6.07
C ALA A 76 18.75 11.27 -6.21
N GLN A 77 17.91 11.13 -7.25
CA GLN A 77 17.17 9.92 -7.50
C GLN A 77 17.60 9.28 -8.81
N THR A 78 17.94 8.00 -8.79
CA THR A 78 18.26 7.22 -9.99
C THR A 78 17.09 6.32 -10.35
N VAL A 79 16.61 6.43 -11.59
CA VAL A 79 15.54 5.58 -12.14
C VAL A 79 16.03 4.91 -13.41
N ILE A 80 16.01 3.58 -13.46
CA ILE A 80 16.44 2.77 -14.59
C ILE A 80 15.24 1.94 -15.07
N GLU A 81 14.87 2.10 -16.34
CA GLU A 81 13.70 1.43 -16.97
C GLU A 81 12.43 1.51 -16.09
N GLY A 82 12.16 2.70 -15.53
CA GLY A 82 10.98 2.97 -14.70
C GLY A 82 11.03 2.40 -13.28
N ARG A 83 12.16 1.83 -12.86
CA ARG A 83 12.40 1.31 -11.51
C ARG A 83 13.41 2.18 -10.79
N ARG A 84 13.11 2.54 -9.57
CA ARG A 84 14.01 3.34 -8.72
C ARG A 84 15.14 2.45 -8.19
N VAL A 85 16.35 2.97 -8.24
CA VAL A 85 17.46 2.48 -7.44
C VAL A 85 17.27 3.08 -6.04
N THR A 86 17.25 2.23 -5.02
CA THR A 86 17.00 2.63 -3.63
C THR A 86 18.30 2.47 -2.85
N ASP A 87 19.09 3.52 -2.80
CA ASP A 87 20.25 3.64 -1.92
C ASP A 87 19.84 3.93 -0.47
N ASP A 88 20.82 4.10 0.43
CA ASP A 88 20.58 4.34 1.85
C ASP A 88 19.76 5.61 2.09
N ASP A 89 20.08 6.71 1.42
CA ASP A 89 19.38 7.98 1.56
C ASP A 89 17.93 7.86 1.04
N THR A 90 17.75 7.21 -0.09
CA THR A 90 16.42 6.94 -0.66
C THR A 90 15.58 6.03 0.24
N LEU A 91 16.19 5.04 0.90
CA LEU A 91 15.50 4.17 1.84
C LEU A 91 15.00 4.95 3.06
N GLU A 92 15.84 5.85 3.62
CA GLU A 92 15.43 6.70 4.75
C GLU A 92 14.23 7.58 4.37
N LEU A 93 14.25 8.19 3.18
CA LEU A 93 13.10 8.95 2.69
C LEU A 93 11.86 8.06 2.47
N ALA A 94 12.05 6.84 1.99
CA ALA A 94 10.95 5.89 1.80
C ALA A 94 10.29 5.53 3.14
N LYS A 95 11.08 5.29 4.19
CA LYS A 95 10.55 5.06 5.54
C LYS A 95 9.72 6.25 6.04
N MET A 96 10.25 7.47 5.92
CA MET A 96 9.55 8.69 6.35
C MET A 96 8.23 8.90 5.60
N ILE A 97 8.23 8.72 4.28
CA ILE A 97 7.07 9.05 3.47
C ILE A 97 6.02 7.93 3.47
N PHE A 98 6.44 6.65 3.40
CA PHE A 98 5.50 5.54 3.30
C PHE A 98 4.88 5.20 4.67
N ALA A 99 5.71 4.88 5.68
CA ALA A 99 5.22 4.53 7.00
C ALA A 99 4.74 5.76 7.81
N GLY A 100 5.31 6.94 7.54
CA GLY A 100 4.93 8.18 8.18
C GLY A 100 3.77 8.85 7.47
N LYS A 101 4.07 9.78 6.57
CA LYS A 101 3.09 10.70 5.99
C LYS A 101 1.92 10.01 5.31
N ILE A 102 2.17 9.14 4.34
CA ILE A 102 1.08 8.54 3.52
C ILE A 102 0.20 7.65 4.38
N ASN A 103 0.81 6.77 5.19
CA ASN A 103 0.07 5.88 6.06
C ASN A 103 -0.82 6.68 7.03
N THR A 104 -0.27 7.70 7.68
CA THR A 104 -1.01 8.57 8.62
C THR A 104 -2.14 9.34 7.93
N ASP A 105 -1.93 9.86 6.71
CA ASP A 105 -2.97 10.56 5.95
C ASP A 105 -4.15 9.62 5.62
N ILE A 106 -3.87 8.38 5.23
CA ILE A 106 -4.89 7.36 4.97
C ILE A 106 -5.68 7.03 6.25
N LEU A 107 -4.98 6.81 7.37
CA LEU A 107 -5.61 6.53 8.67
C LEU A 107 -6.52 7.66 9.11
N ALA A 108 -6.07 8.92 8.97
CA ALA A 108 -6.87 10.09 9.31
C ALA A 108 -8.14 10.19 8.44
N ALA A 109 -8.03 9.87 7.14
CA ALA A 109 -9.16 9.87 6.23
C ALA A 109 -10.17 8.74 6.54
N LEU A 110 -9.70 7.53 6.86
CA LEU A 110 -10.55 6.40 7.30
C LEU A 110 -11.25 6.69 8.63
N ARG A 111 -10.51 7.26 9.61
CA ARG A 111 -11.08 7.69 10.89
C ARG A 111 -12.22 8.69 10.70
N ASN A 112 -12.10 9.62 9.76
CA ASN A 112 -13.16 10.57 9.42
C ASN A 112 -14.44 9.90 8.88
N ARG A 113 -14.35 8.66 8.42
CA ARG A 113 -15.46 7.80 7.98
C ARG A 113 -15.95 6.82 9.07
N GLY A 114 -15.43 6.93 10.30
CA GLY A 114 -15.79 6.05 11.42
C GLY A 114 -15.17 4.66 11.35
N ILE A 115 -14.08 4.47 10.54
CA ILE A 115 -13.38 3.20 10.42
C ILE A 115 -12.20 3.15 11.39
N GLU A 116 -12.14 2.10 12.20
CA GLU A 116 -10.99 1.81 13.05
C GLU A 116 -9.89 1.12 12.22
N ALA A 117 -8.92 1.91 11.79
CA ALA A 117 -7.82 1.42 10.96
C ALA A 117 -6.50 1.40 11.73
N VAL A 118 -5.65 0.42 11.44
CA VAL A 118 -4.31 0.27 12.03
C VAL A 118 -3.26 0.38 10.93
N GLY A 119 -2.36 1.37 11.08
CA GLY A 119 -1.23 1.57 10.17
C GLY A 119 -0.08 0.62 10.50
N LEU A 120 0.43 -0.03 9.49
CA LEU A 120 1.53 -0.99 9.55
C LEU A 120 2.50 -0.78 8.39
N SER A 121 3.71 -1.26 8.56
CA SER A 121 4.61 -1.64 7.48
C SER A 121 4.71 -3.17 7.41
N GLY A 122 5.35 -3.71 6.39
CA GLY A 122 5.58 -5.15 6.32
C GLY A 122 6.50 -5.69 7.42
N ILE A 123 7.25 -4.80 8.09
CA ILE A 123 8.16 -5.13 9.20
C ILE A 123 7.38 -5.42 10.49
N ASP A 124 6.25 -4.73 10.69
CA ASP A 124 5.47 -4.85 11.92
C ASP A 124 4.92 -6.27 12.08
N GLY A 125 5.22 -6.89 13.21
CA GLY A 125 4.80 -8.27 13.48
C GLY A 125 5.33 -9.30 12.49
N ASP A 126 6.41 -8.97 11.77
CA ASP A 126 7.02 -9.83 10.76
C ASP A 126 6.04 -10.24 9.64
N VAL A 127 5.17 -9.28 9.24
CA VAL A 127 4.11 -9.54 8.25
C VAL A 127 4.68 -9.87 6.87
N VAL A 128 5.75 -9.16 6.46
CA VAL A 128 6.38 -9.36 5.14
C VAL A 128 7.86 -9.66 5.33
N LYS A 129 8.22 -10.90 5.06
CA LYS A 129 9.62 -11.31 4.95
C LYS A 129 10.09 -11.16 3.51
N ALA A 130 11.19 -10.45 3.32
CA ALA A 130 11.79 -10.22 2.04
C ALA A 130 13.22 -10.74 1.98
N VAL A 131 13.74 -10.93 0.78
CA VAL A 131 15.18 -11.12 0.54
C VAL A 131 15.64 -10.04 -0.43
N ARG A 132 16.85 -9.54 -0.23
CA ARG A 132 17.43 -8.55 -1.14
C ARG A 132 17.46 -9.11 -2.56
N ARG A 133 16.92 -8.33 -3.48
CA ARG A 133 16.96 -8.68 -4.91
C ARG A 133 18.41 -8.65 -5.41
N PRO A 134 18.90 -9.72 -6.05
CA PRO A 134 20.22 -9.71 -6.65
C PRO A 134 20.29 -8.72 -7.83
N PRO A 135 21.49 -8.21 -8.18
CA PRO A 135 21.69 -7.42 -9.37
C PRO A 135 21.11 -8.12 -10.60
N LYS A 136 20.50 -7.33 -11.48
CA LYS A 136 19.78 -7.85 -12.66
C LYS A 136 20.34 -7.25 -13.95
N GLU A 137 20.48 -8.06 -14.98
CA GLU A 137 20.77 -7.58 -16.32
C GLU A 137 19.56 -6.83 -16.89
N ILE A 138 19.78 -5.59 -17.31
CA ILE A 138 18.81 -4.72 -17.93
C ILE A 138 19.29 -4.34 -19.32
N THR A 139 18.48 -4.63 -20.31
CA THR A 139 18.76 -4.21 -21.69
C THR A 139 18.05 -2.88 -21.96
N ASN A 140 18.83 -1.85 -22.25
CA ASN A 140 18.30 -0.56 -22.68
C ASN A 140 17.57 -0.73 -24.02
N ARG A 141 16.27 -0.42 -24.04
CA ARG A 141 15.42 -0.61 -25.21
C ARG A 141 15.76 0.30 -26.38
N GLN A 142 16.45 1.43 -26.13
CA GLN A 142 16.82 2.38 -27.18
C GLN A 142 18.18 2.06 -27.81
N THR A 143 19.15 1.60 -26.99
CA THR A 143 20.54 1.37 -27.45
C THR A 143 20.85 -0.11 -27.68
N GLY A 144 20.05 -1.04 -27.14
CA GLY A 144 20.33 -2.48 -27.13
C GLY A 144 21.47 -2.90 -26.19
N ALA A 145 22.09 -1.96 -25.49
CA ALA A 145 23.16 -2.25 -24.53
C ALA A 145 22.59 -2.93 -23.28
N THR A 146 23.27 -3.96 -22.79
CA THR A 146 22.91 -4.67 -21.55
C THR A 146 23.91 -4.29 -20.46
N GLU A 147 23.39 -3.92 -19.31
CA GLU A 147 24.18 -3.61 -18.12
C GLU A 147 23.61 -4.34 -16.89
N THR A 148 24.48 -4.69 -15.94
CA THR A 148 24.06 -5.28 -14.67
C THR A 148 23.77 -4.15 -13.68
N VAL A 149 22.53 -4.08 -13.20
CA VAL A 149 22.05 -3.05 -12.29
C VAL A 149 21.74 -3.65 -10.93
N ASP A 150 22.36 -3.10 -9.87
CA ASP A 150 21.94 -3.29 -8.48
C ASP A 150 20.90 -2.21 -8.14
N PHE A 151 19.69 -2.63 -7.77
CA PHE A 151 18.64 -1.72 -7.37
C PHE A 151 18.70 -1.29 -5.89
N GLY A 152 19.74 -1.71 -5.16
CA GLY A 152 19.95 -1.35 -3.76
C GLY A 152 18.96 -2.03 -2.82
N HIS A 153 18.31 -1.26 -1.94
CA HIS A 153 17.32 -1.76 -0.97
C HIS A 153 15.98 -2.08 -1.63
N VAL A 154 16.00 -3.04 -2.54
CA VAL A 154 14.81 -3.60 -3.17
C VAL A 154 14.76 -5.09 -2.88
N GLY A 155 13.66 -5.56 -2.28
CA GLY A 155 13.45 -6.93 -1.90
C GLY A 155 12.40 -7.65 -2.76
N ASP A 156 12.53 -8.97 -2.79
CA ASP A 156 11.50 -9.89 -3.26
C ASP A 156 10.84 -10.53 -2.04
N VAL A 157 9.51 -10.51 -1.99
CA VAL A 157 8.75 -11.11 -0.89
C VAL A 157 8.84 -12.63 -1.00
N VAL A 158 9.28 -13.27 0.08
CA VAL A 158 9.44 -14.73 0.14
C VAL A 158 8.43 -15.41 1.06
N GLU A 159 7.94 -14.68 2.07
CA GLU A 159 6.98 -15.21 3.02
C GLU A 159 6.04 -14.10 3.51
N ILE A 160 4.80 -14.46 3.83
CA ILE A 160 3.81 -13.60 4.48
C ILE A 160 3.33 -14.26 5.77
N ASN A 161 3.60 -13.61 6.90
CA ASN A 161 3.03 -13.99 8.19
C ASN A 161 1.71 -13.25 8.42
N ALA A 162 0.61 -13.88 8.11
CA ALA A 162 -0.71 -13.27 8.21
C ALA A 162 -1.28 -13.25 9.64
N ARG A 163 -0.54 -13.69 10.67
CA ARG A 163 -1.05 -13.81 12.04
C ARG A 163 -1.58 -12.47 12.59
N LEU A 164 -0.78 -11.40 12.49
CA LEU A 164 -1.19 -10.08 12.93
C LEU A 164 -2.37 -9.54 12.12
N LEU A 165 -2.33 -9.72 10.78
CA LEU A 165 -3.40 -9.27 9.91
C LEU A 165 -4.73 -9.96 10.22
N ASN A 166 -4.71 -11.28 10.43
CA ASN A 166 -5.91 -12.03 10.81
C ASN A 166 -6.46 -11.56 12.16
N LEU A 167 -5.59 -11.34 13.16
CA LEU A 167 -5.99 -10.81 14.46
C LEU A 167 -6.73 -9.46 14.32
N LEU A 168 -6.20 -8.55 13.52
CA LEU A 168 -6.81 -7.25 13.28
C LEU A 168 -8.16 -7.40 12.55
N LEU A 169 -8.21 -8.17 11.46
CA LEU A 169 -9.41 -8.39 10.66
C LEU A 169 -10.53 -9.11 11.44
N GLU A 170 -10.19 -10.00 12.36
CA GLU A 170 -11.14 -10.71 13.22
C GLU A 170 -11.71 -9.81 14.32
N ASN A 171 -11.02 -8.74 14.67
CA ASN A 171 -11.46 -7.74 15.64
C ASN A 171 -11.97 -6.45 14.96
N ASP A 172 -12.38 -6.54 13.70
CA ASP A 172 -13.01 -5.47 12.92
C ASP A 172 -12.11 -4.25 12.63
N TYR A 173 -10.79 -4.38 12.82
CA TYR A 173 -9.83 -3.38 12.39
C TYR A 173 -9.52 -3.51 10.90
N LEU A 174 -9.23 -2.37 10.27
CA LEU A 174 -8.76 -2.30 8.88
C LEU A 174 -7.24 -2.08 8.86
N PRO A 175 -6.40 -3.11 8.56
CA PRO A 175 -4.97 -2.91 8.41
C PRO A 175 -4.63 -2.13 7.14
N VAL A 176 -3.77 -1.12 7.29
CA VAL A 176 -3.22 -0.29 6.20
C VAL A 176 -1.72 -0.46 6.16
N ILE A 177 -1.22 -1.13 5.13
CA ILE A 177 0.18 -1.59 5.06
C ILE A 177 0.95 -0.74 4.05
N SER A 178 2.04 -0.14 4.49
CA SER A 178 3.00 0.51 3.61
C SER A 178 3.93 -0.51 2.94
N SER A 179 4.42 -0.20 1.72
CA SER A 179 5.28 -1.07 0.91
C SER A 179 6.73 -1.09 1.42
N LEU A 180 6.92 -1.42 2.69
CA LEU A 180 8.22 -1.65 3.33
C LEU A 180 8.23 -3.08 3.88
N GLY A 181 9.37 -3.74 3.77
CA GLY A 181 9.62 -5.06 4.33
C GLY A 181 11.06 -5.14 4.81
N ALA A 182 11.43 -6.23 5.44
CA ALA A 182 12.81 -6.47 5.86
C ALA A 182 13.24 -7.90 5.53
N ASP A 183 14.56 -8.10 5.47
CA ASP A 183 15.17 -9.42 5.46
C ASP A 183 15.40 -9.94 6.91
N ASP A 184 15.95 -11.15 7.02
CA ASP A 184 16.25 -11.78 8.32
C ASP A 184 17.27 -11.01 9.17
N GLU A 185 18.01 -10.07 8.57
CA GLU A 185 18.98 -9.22 9.26
C GLU A 185 18.38 -7.86 9.65
N GLY A 186 17.08 -7.64 9.36
CA GLY A 186 16.36 -6.41 9.66
C GLY A 186 16.64 -5.25 8.68
N ARG A 187 17.12 -5.58 7.49
CA ARG A 187 17.43 -4.59 6.45
C ARG A 187 16.33 -4.50 5.42
#